data_21ff7b11ebfdd2ad62cd747f2795f55d
#
_entry.id   21ff7b11ebfdd2ad62cd747f2795f55d
#
_cell.length_a   1.000
_cell.length_b   1.000
_cell.length_c   1.000
_cell.angle_alpha   90.00
_cell.angle_beta   90.00
_cell.angle_gamma   90.00
#
_symmetry.space_group_name_H-M   'P 1'
#
loop_
_entity.id
_entity.type
_entity.pdbx_description
1 polymer ?
#
loop_
_entity_poly.entity_id
_entity_poly.type
_entity_poly.pdbx_seq_one_letter_code
_entity_poly.pdbx_strand_id
1 'polypeptide(L)'
;GLGDVYKRQVQYAFDPESEDYRVIEVNARLSRSSALASKATGYPLAFVAAKLGLGYGLFDLKNSVTKTTSAFFEPALDYVVCKIPRWDLGKFHGVDKELGSSMKSVGEVMAIGRTFEEAIQKGLRMIGQGMHGFVENKELVISDIDKALREPTDKRIFVISKAFRAGYTIDQVHELTKIDKWFLQKLMNIMQTSEELHSWGNNHKQIADLPNELLRKAKVQGFSDFQVARAIGYEGDMEDGILYVRKHRKEAGILPV
;
A
#
# COMPACT_ATOMS: atom_id res chain seq x y z
N GLY A 1 -26.48 13.71 -23.20
CA GLY A 1 -26.65 12.58 -24.12
C GLY A 1 -26.04 11.30 -23.55
N LEU A 2 -26.37 10.15 -24.09
CA LEU A 2 -25.87 8.83 -23.65
C LEU A 2 -24.34 8.72 -23.62
N GLY A 3 -23.60 9.52 -24.41
CA GLY A 3 -22.13 9.57 -24.40
C GLY A 3 -21.50 10.26 -23.19
N ASP A 4 -22.27 10.98 -22.38
CA ASP A 4 -21.73 11.70 -21.21
C ASP A 4 -21.60 10.82 -19.97
N VAL A 5 -22.33 9.71 -19.89
CA VAL A 5 -22.32 8.81 -18.73
C VAL A 5 -20.96 8.18 -18.51
N TYR A 6 -20.19 7.90 -19.55
CA TYR A 6 -18.88 7.23 -19.50
C TYR A 6 -17.70 8.19 -19.31
N LYS A 7 -17.93 9.49 -19.32
CA LYS A 7 -16.87 10.51 -19.22
C LYS A 7 -16.79 11.16 -17.85
N ARG A 8 -17.67 10.80 -16.92
CA ARG A 8 -17.77 11.42 -15.61
C ARG A 8 -17.46 10.39 -14.52
N GLN A 9 -16.70 10.81 -13.56
CA GLN A 9 -16.40 10.04 -12.35
C GLN A 9 -16.73 10.90 -11.14
N VAL A 10 -17.47 10.31 -10.21
CA VAL A 10 -17.79 10.93 -8.93
C VAL A 10 -17.20 10.07 -7.83
N GLN A 11 -16.45 10.69 -6.92
CA GLN A 11 -15.92 10.05 -5.74
C GLN A 11 -16.76 10.44 -4.53
N TYR A 12 -17.15 9.44 -3.75
CA TYR A 12 -17.93 9.61 -2.54
C TYR A 12 -17.17 9.10 -1.33
N ALA A 13 -17.32 9.75 -0.18
CA ALA A 13 -17.14 9.13 1.12
C ALA A 13 -18.52 8.71 1.61
N PHE A 14 -18.66 7.46 2.00
CA PHE A 14 -19.91 6.86 2.46
C PHE A 14 -19.72 6.31 3.88
N ASP A 15 -20.68 6.65 4.75
CA ASP A 15 -20.74 6.10 6.10
C ASP A 15 -21.72 4.92 6.10
N PRO A 16 -21.26 3.68 6.32
CA PRO A 16 -22.12 2.50 6.28
C PRO A 16 -23.10 2.41 7.46
N GLU A 17 -22.91 3.17 8.55
CA GLU A 17 -23.80 3.13 9.71
C GLU A 17 -24.97 4.10 9.58
N SER A 18 -24.72 5.32 9.13
CA SER A 18 -25.73 6.36 8.98
C SER A 18 -26.31 6.47 7.55
N GLU A 19 -25.67 5.80 6.58
CA GLU A 19 -25.94 5.94 5.13
C GLU A 19 -25.67 7.36 4.60
N ASP A 20 -25.08 8.23 5.41
CA ASP A 20 -24.65 9.55 4.99
C ASP A 20 -23.52 9.46 3.97
N TYR A 21 -23.52 10.38 3.00
CA TYR A 21 -22.43 10.46 2.03
C TYR A 21 -21.97 11.90 1.81
N ARG A 22 -20.74 12.02 1.38
CA ARG A 22 -20.15 13.30 0.95
C ARG A 22 -19.54 13.12 -0.42
N VAL A 23 -19.79 14.06 -1.32
CA VAL A 23 -19.12 14.12 -2.61
C VAL A 23 -17.72 14.69 -2.38
N ILE A 24 -16.70 13.90 -2.70
CA ILE A 24 -15.29 14.33 -2.57
C ILE A 24 -14.86 15.08 -3.82
N GLU A 25 -15.11 14.49 -5.00
CA GLU A 25 -14.64 15.04 -6.27
C GLU A 25 -15.56 14.60 -7.42
N VAL A 26 -15.75 15.49 -8.38
CA VAL A 26 -16.40 15.19 -9.65
C VAL A 26 -15.45 15.49 -10.80
N ASN A 27 -15.13 14.49 -11.59
CA ASN A 27 -14.33 14.64 -12.80
C ASN A 27 -15.22 14.47 -14.04
N ALA A 28 -15.36 15.55 -14.83
CA ALA A 28 -16.08 15.53 -16.11
C ALA A 28 -15.24 14.97 -17.28
N ARG A 29 -14.15 14.31 -16.99
CA ARG A 29 -13.17 13.76 -17.94
C ARG A 29 -12.51 12.54 -17.37
N LEU A 30 -11.77 11.79 -18.20
CA LEU A 30 -10.83 10.79 -17.69
C LEU A 30 -9.75 11.50 -16.86
N SER A 31 -9.61 11.09 -15.60
CA SER A 31 -8.69 11.67 -14.63
C SER A 31 -7.54 10.71 -14.33
N ARG A 32 -6.62 11.12 -13.44
CA ARG A 32 -5.57 10.23 -12.93
C ARG A 32 -6.15 9.00 -12.21
N SER A 33 -7.25 9.18 -11.48
CA SER A 33 -7.92 8.06 -10.81
C SER A 33 -8.51 7.07 -11.81
N SER A 34 -9.05 7.54 -12.95
CA SER A 34 -9.49 6.66 -14.04
C SER A 34 -8.32 5.90 -14.66
N ALA A 35 -7.17 6.56 -14.88
CA ALA A 35 -5.96 5.91 -15.38
C ALA A 35 -5.42 4.85 -14.40
N LEU A 36 -5.48 5.16 -13.09
CA LEU A 36 -5.10 4.22 -12.04
C LEU A 36 -6.04 3.01 -12.02
N ALA A 37 -7.34 3.22 -12.06
CA ALA A 37 -8.34 2.16 -12.14
C ALA A 37 -8.14 1.28 -13.38
N SER A 38 -7.85 1.88 -14.54
CA SER A 38 -7.52 1.17 -15.77
C SER A 38 -6.32 0.24 -15.60
N LYS A 39 -5.25 0.72 -14.95
CA LYS A 39 -4.07 -0.09 -14.64
C LYS A 39 -4.36 -1.17 -13.61
N ALA A 40 -5.11 -0.83 -12.56
CA ALA A 40 -5.43 -1.74 -11.48
C ALA A 40 -6.29 -2.91 -11.94
N THR A 41 -7.25 -2.66 -12.83
CA THR A 41 -8.22 -3.67 -13.30
C THR A 41 -7.85 -4.34 -14.62
N GLY A 42 -6.85 -3.81 -15.33
CA GLY A 42 -6.55 -4.24 -16.71
C GLY A 42 -7.64 -3.86 -17.72
N TYR A 43 -8.61 -3.01 -17.31
CA TYR A 43 -9.67 -2.57 -18.21
C TYR A 43 -9.23 -1.31 -18.99
N PRO A 44 -9.25 -1.31 -20.33
CA PRO A 44 -8.70 -0.23 -21.15
C PRO A 44 -9.69 0.94 -21.28
N LEU A 45 -9.92 1.69 -20.19
CA LEU A 45 -10.89 2.77 -20.10
C LEU A 45 -10.76 3.82 -21.21
N ALA A 46 -9.54 4.28 -21.50
CA ALA A 46 -9.30 5.32 -22.51
C ALA A 46 -9.65 4.82 -23.92
N PHE A 47 -9.30 3.58 -24.23
CA PHE A 47 -9.62 2.96 -25.54
C PHE A 47 -11.14 2.84 -25.71
N VAL A 48 -11.81 2.30 -24.70
CA VAL A 48 -13.28 2.13 -24.75
C VAL A 48 -13.98 3.47 -24.85
N ALA A 49 -13.56 4.47 -24.05
CA ALA A 49 -14.12 5.81 -24.10
C ALA A 49 -13.95 6.48 -25.48
N ALA A 50 -12.78 6.31 -26.11
CA ALA A 50 -12.54 6.83 -27.45
C ALA A 50 -13.46 6.17 -28.50
N LYS A 51 -13.63 4.87 -28.44
CA LYS A 51 -14.54 4.13 -29.35
C LYS A 51 -16.00 4.53 -29.16
N LEU A 52 -16.47 4.67 -27.92
CA LEU A 52 -17.80 5.18 -27.62
C LEU A 52 -18.00 6.62 -28.14
N GLY A 53 -16.97 7.47 -28.03
CA GLY A 53 -16.98 8.83 -28.57
C GLY A 53 -17.07 8.87 -30.12
N LEU A 54 -16.67 7.80 -30.79
CA LEU A 54 -16.82 7.63 -32.24
C LEU A 54 -18.14 6.98 -32.64
N GLY A 55 -19.04 6.70 -31.70
CA GLY A 55 -20.37 6.16 -31.96
C GLY A 55 -20.49 4.63 -31.91
N TYR A 56 -19.44 3.91 -31.52
CA TYR A 56 -19.55 2.46 -31.27
C TYR A 56 -20.39 2.18 -30.05
N GLY A 57 -21.21 1.14 -30.09
CA GLY A 57 -21.96 0.64 -28.93
C GLY A 57 -21.03 -0.12 -27.97
N LEU A 58 -21.33 -0.06 -26.67
CA LEU A 58 -20.55 -0.80 -25.68
C LEU A 58 -20.56 -2.33 -25.92
N PHE A 59 -21.69 -2.83 -26.43
CA PHE A 59 -21.88 -4.25 -26.75
C PHE A 59 -21.06 -4.72 -27.96
N ASP A 60 -20.69 -3.79 -28.85
CA ASP A 60 -19.91 -4.09 -30.05
C ASP A 60 -18.40 -4.12 -29.78
N LEU A 61 -17.99 -3.73 -28.59
CA LEU A 61 -16.59 -3.60 -28.22
C LEU A 61 -16.09 -4.79 -27.42
N LYS A 62 -14.88 -5.20 -27.75
CA LYS A 62 -14.10 -6.16 -26.93
C LYS A 62 -13.06 -5.43 -26.09
N ASN A 63 -12.70 -6.02 -24.96
CA ASN A 63 -11.58 -5.56 -24.16
C ASN A 63 -10.29 -5.75 -24.98
N SER A 64 -9.60 -4.66 -25.28
CA SER A 64 -8.37 -4.67 -26.12
C SER A 64 -7.17 -5.32 -25.44
N VAL A 65 -7.21 -5.48 -24.11
CA VAL A 65 -6.13 -6.12 -23.32
C VAL A 65 -6.33 -7.64 -23.29
N THR A 66 -7.51 -8.09 -22.86
CA THR A 66 -7.81 -9.54 -22.79
C THR A 66 -8.09 -10.15 -24.15
N LYS A 67 -8.58 -9.36 -25.11
CA LYS A 67 -9.00 -9.75 -26.48
C LYS A 67 -10.15 -10.76 -26.53
N THR A 68 -10.50 -11.34 -25.41
CA THR A 68 -11.50 -12.42 -25.29
C THR A 68 -12.78 -11.96 -24.63
N THR A 69 -12.72 -11.04 -23.66
CA THR A 69 -13.89 -10.54 -22.94
C THR A 69 -14.52 -9.34 -23.66
N SER A 70 -15.83 -9.15 -23.43
CA SER A 70 -16.53 -7.96 -23.91
C SER A 70 -16.16 -6.71 -23.09
N ALA A 71 -16.37 -5.52 -23.67
CA ALA A 71 -16.10 -4.27 -22.97
C ALA A 71 -17.07 -3.97 -21.81
N PHE A 72 -18.18 -4.67 -21.70
CA PHE A 72 -19.15 -4.56 -20.58
C PHE A 72 -18.96 -5.64 -19.51
N PHE A 73 -17.94 -6.52 -19.67
CA PHE A 73 -17.62 -7.50 -18.64
C PHE A 73 -16.88 -6.82 -17.49
N GLU A 74 -17.39 -6.97 -16.27
CA GLU A 74 -16.75 -6.45 -15.07
C GLU A 74 -15.52 -7.25 -14.73
N PRO A 75 -14.32 -6.62 -14.56
CA PRO A 75 -13.10 -7.33 -14.21
C PRO A 75 -13.21 -8.00 -12.84
N ALA A 76 -12.87 -9.29 -12.77
CA ALA A 76 -12.72 -10.02 -11.52
C ALA A 76 -11.24 -10.00 -11.10
N LEU A 77 -10.95 -9.51 -9.88
CA LEU A 77 -9.59 -9.35 -9.39
C LEU A 77 -9.32 -10.33 -8.24
N ASP A 78 -8.18 -10.99 -8.29
CA ASP A 78 -7.66 -11.88 -7.25
C ASP A 78 -6.41 -11.32 -6.56
N TYR A 79 -6.21 -10.02 -6.66
CA TYR A 79 -5.08 -9.29 -6.07
C TYR A 79 -5.54 -7.96 -5.44
N VAL A 80 -4.69 -7.43 -4.59
CA VAL A 80 -4.89 -6.14 -3.92
C VAL A 80 -4.03 -5.08 -4.60
N VAL A 81 -4.63 -3.93 -4.87
CA VAL A 81 -3.93 -2.74 -5.36
C VAL A 81 -3.94 -1.68 -4.28
N CYS A 82 -2.77 -1.25 -3.85
CA CYS A 82 -2.60 -0.19 -2.87
C CYS A 82 -2.02 1.06 -3.55
N LYS A 83 -2.76 2.16 -3.46
CA LYS A 83 -2.31 3.48 -3.91
C LYS A 83 -1.78 4.26 -2.73
N ILE A 84 -0.52 4.70 -2.79
CA ILE A 84 0.10 5.52 -1.75
C ILE A 84 0.53 6.85 -2.34
N PRO A 85 0.03 7.98 -1.81
CA PRO A 85 0.45 9.30 -2.24
C PRO A 85 1.87 9.62 -1.80
N ARG A 86 2.56 10.45 -2.56
CA ARG A 86 3.80 11.12 -2.18
C ARG A 86 3.50 12.59 -1.94
N TRP A 87 3.77 13.07 -0.73
CA TRP A 87 3.43 14.45 -0.36
C TRP A 87 4.58 15.43 -0.44
N ASP A 88 5.82 15.01 -0.19
CA ASP A 88 7.03 15.87 -0.16
C ASP A 88 6.88 17.16 0.68
N LEU A 89 5.98 17.15 1.67
CA LEU A 89 5.66 18.35 2.49
C LEU A 89 6.87 18.89 3.25
N GLY A 90 7.84 18.04 3.53
CA GLY A 90 9.08 18.45 4.23
C GLY A 90 10.02 19.33 3.41
N LYS A 91 9.81 19.45 2.08
CA LYS A 91 10.62 20.29 1.19
C LYS A 91 10.23 21.77 1.25
N PHE A 92 9.07 22.09 1.78
CA PHE A 92 8.53 23.44 1.79
C PHE A 92 8.48 23.99 3.21
N HIS A 93 9.01 25.19 3.40
CA HIS A 93 8.90 25.90 4.70
C HIS A 93 7.51 26.49 4.88
N GLY A 94 6.96 26.39 6.09
CA GLY A 94 5.68 27.01 6.44
C GLY A 94 4.42 26.29 5.91
N VAL A 95 4.57 25.11 5.30
CA VAL A 95 3.41 24.31 4.84
C VAL A 95 2.83 23.53 6.02
N ASP A 96 1.52 23.64 6.18
CA ASP A 96 0.76 22.80 7.09
C ASP A 96 0.85 21.31 6.65
N LYS A 97 1.28 20.43 7.55
CA LYS A 97 1.48 19.00 7.30
C LYS A 97 0.23 18.17 7.55
N GLU A 98 -0.80 18.76 8.14
CA GLU A 98 -2.06 18.09 8.39
C GLU A 98 -2.79 17.84 7.06
N LEU A 99 -3.24 16.60 6.86
CA LEU A 99 -3.98 16.21 5.66
C LEU A 99 -5.46 16.52 5.86
N GLY A 100 -5.98 17.40 5.02
CA GLY A 100 -7.38 17.81 5.01
C GLY A 100 -7.98 17.72 3.61
N SER A 101 -8.94 18.61 3.30
CA SER A 101 -9.65 18.64 2.03
C SER A 101 -8.84 19.22 0.87
N SER A 102 -7.71 19.88 1.14
CA SER A 102 -6.85 20.47 0.10
C SER A 102 -5.94 19.40 -0.54
N MET A 103 -5.68 19.54 -1.83
CA MET A 103 -4.76 18.66 -2.55
C MET A 103 -3.32 19.01 -2.22
N LYS A 104 -2.61 18.09 -1.54
CA LYS A 104 -1.22 18.28 -1.09
C LYS A 104 -0.24 17.27 -1.68
N SER A 105 -0.70 16.23 -2.38
CA SER A 105 0.18 15.23 -2.96
C SER A 105 0.83 15.71 -4.25
N VAL A 106 2.11 15.39 -4.44
CA VAL A 106 2.90 15.71 -5.64
C VAL A 106 3.02 14.53 -6.60
N GLY A 107 2.69 13.33 -6.15
CA GLY A 107 2.74 12.10 -6.93
C GLY A 107 2.07 10.96 -6.18
N GLU A 108 2.15 9.78 -6.78
CA GLU A 108 1.56 8.57 -6.23
C GLU A 108 2.29 7.33 -6.75
N VAL A 109 2.27 6.27 -5.97
CA VAL A 109 2.70 4.94 -6.38
C VAL A 109 1.52 3.98 -6.32
N MET A 110 1.53 2.98 -7.20
CA MET A 110 0.58 1.88 -7.18
C MET A 110 1.35 0.59 -6.96
N ALA A 111 1.03 -0.10 -5.88
CA ALA A 111 1.60 -1.40 -5.56
C ALA A 111 0.55 -2.49 -5.68
N ILE A 112 0.95 -3.63 -6.22
CA ILE A 112 0.10 -4.80 -6.41
C ILE A 112 0.66 -5.95 -5.58
N GLY A 113 -0.20 -6.67 -4.87
CA GLY A 113 0.14 -7.83 -4.08
C GLY A 113 -1.02 -8.81 -3.98
N ARG A 114 -0.77 -10.03 -3.56
CA ARG A 114 -1.81 -11.03 -3.29
C ARG A 114 -2.56 -10.75 -1.99
N THR A 115 -1.90 -10.06 -1.06
CA THR A 115 -2.45 -9.67 0.24
C THR A 115 -2.28 -8.18 0.45
N PHE A 116 -3.07 -7.62 1.38
CA PHE A 116 -2.93 -6.22 1.76
C PHE A 116 -1.55 -5.94 2.37
N GLU A 117 -1.04 -6.84 3.22
CA GLU A 117 0.27 -6.75 3.84
C GLU A 117 1.37 -6.62 2.78
N GLU A 118 1.32 -7.45 1.74
CA GLU A 118 2.29 -7.40 0.64
C GLU A 118 2.19 -6.08 -0.12
N ALA A 119 0.97 -5.67 -0.49
CA ALA A 119 0.74 -4.48 -1.28
C ALA A 119 1.18 -3.20 -0.54
N ILE A 120 0.82 -3.04 0.75
CA ILE A 120 1.20 -1.87 1.55
C ILE A 120 2.71 -1.79 1.75
N GLN A 121 3.38 -2.90 2.03
CA GLN A 121 4.83 -2.97 2.17
C GLN A 121 5.56 -2.54 0.89
N LYS A 122 5.14 -3.07 -0.25
CA LYS A 122 5.68 -2.68 -1.57
C LYS A 122 5.48 -1.18 -1.82
N GLY A 123 4.26 -0.68 -1.60
CA GLY A 123 3.93 0.73 -1.82
C GLY A 123 4.77 1.66 -0.96
N LEU A 124 4.91 1.38 0.33
CA LEU A 124 5.72 2.20 1.24
C LEU A 124 7.20 2.26 0.84
N ARG A 125 7.76 1.16 0.34
CA ARG A 125 9.14 1.18 -0.19
C ARG A 125 9.27 2.01 -1.47
N MET A 126 8.24 1.98 -2.33
CA MET A 126 8.25 2.66 -3.63
C MET A 126 8.13 4.17 -3.54
N ILE A 127 7.64 4.73 -2.42
CA ILE A 127 7.49 6.19 -2.27
C ILE A 127 8.83 6.93 -2.31
N GLY A 128 9.94 6.26 -2.02
CA GLY A 128 11.28 6.83 -2.13
C GLY A 128 11.58 7.93 -1.10
N GLN A 129 11.04 7.83 0.09
CA GLN A 129 11.26 8.76 1.21
C GLN A 129 12.19 8.19 2.30
N GLY A 130 13.10 7.27 1.93
CA GLY A 130 14.00 6.60 2.87
C GLY A 130 13.33 5.53 3.74
N MET A 131 12.05 5.26 3.52
CA MET A 131 11.28 4.29 4.28
C MET A 131 11.34 2.90 3.64
N HIS A 132 11.54 1.87 4.47
CA HIS A 132 11.75 0.50 4.02
C HIS A 132 10.50 -0.40 4.17
N GLY A 133 9.31 0.17 4.11
CA GLY A 133 8.05 -0.52 4.31
C GLY A 133 7.42 -0.18 5.67
N PHE A 134 6.44 -0.99 6.11
CA PHE A 134 5.78 -0.83 7.41
C PHE A 134 6.60 -1.54 8.51
N VAL A 135 7.75 -1.00 8.79
CA VAL A 135 8.65 -1.43 9.87
C VAL A 135 9.19 -0.19 10.57
N GLU A 136 9.80 -0.36 11.74
CA GLU A 136 10.35 0.77 12.47
C GLU A 136 11.35 1.57 11.61
N ASN A 137 11.08 2.86 11.56
CA ASN A 137 11.97 3.83 10.94
C ASN A 137 12.61 4.65 12.08
N LYS A 138 13.87 4.34 12.37
CA LYS A 138 14.60 4.93 13.52
C LYS A 138 14.72 6.46 13.44
N GLU A 139 14.62 7.03 12.25
CA GLU A 139 14.72 8.48 12.01
C GLU A 139 13.44 9.24 12.41
N LEU A 140 12.32 8.55 12.65
CA LEU A 140 11.07 9.19 13.02
C LEU A 140 11.03 9.42 14.54
N VAL A 141 11.43 10.62 14.96
CA VAL A 141 11.30 11.04 16.36
C VAL A 141 9.87 11.53 16.62
N ILE A 142 9.17 10.87 17.54
CA ILE A 142 7.80 11.21 17.96
C ILE A 142 7.83 11.37 19.47
N SER A 143 7.52 12.58 19.95
CA SER A 143 7.45 12.90 21.37
C SER A 143 6.12 12.52 22.02
N ASP A 144 5.03 12.59 21.27
CA ASP A 144 3.67 12.29 21.70
C ASP A 144 2.98 11.42 20.63
N ILE A 145 2.86 10.13 20.94
CA ILE A 145 2.26 9.13 20.02
C ILE A 145 0.76 9.39 19.87
N ASP A 146 0.05 9.69 20.94
CA ASP A 146 -1.39 9.91 20.93
C ASP A 146 -1.77 11.08 20.03
N LYS A 147 -1.07 12.19 20.18
CA LYS A 147 -1.27 13.36 19.33
C LYS A 147 -0.96 13.04 17.87
N ALA A 148 0.17 12.38 17.61
CA ALA A 148 0.59 12.05 16.26
C ALA A 148 -0.33 11.02 15.58
N LEU A 149 -1.06 10.18 16.34
CA LEU A 149 -2.10 9.29 15.80
C LEU A 149 -3.39 10.05 15.47
N ARG A 150 -3.80 11.03 16.30
CA ARG A 150 -5.00 11.84 16.03
C ARG A 150 -4.83 12.76 14.83
N GLU A 151 -3.67 13.36 14.67
CA GLU A 151 -3.37 14.26 13.56
C GLU A 151 -3.07 13.49 12.27
N PRO A 152 -3.89 13.65 11.19
CA PRO A 152 -3.69 12.93 9.93
C PRO A 152 -2.57 13.57 9.11
N THR A 153 -1.32 13.21 9.40
CA THR A 153 -0.15 13.67 8.64
C THR A 153 0.34 12.62 7.62
N ASP A 154 1.22 13.04 6.74
CA ASP A 154 1.90 12.17 5.76
C ASP A 154 2.73 11.05 6.42
N LYS A 155 3.02 11.17 7.71
CA LYS A 155 3.82 10.22 8.50
C LYS A 155 2.98 9.30 9.39
N ARG A 156 1.65 9.52 9.47
CA ARG A 156 0.79 8.78 10.40
C ARG A 156 0.89 7.25 10.25
N ILE A 157 1.09 6.73 9.03
CA ILE A 157 1.28 5.30 8.81
C ILE A 157 2.50 4.75 9.58
N PHE A 158 3.58 5.52 9.69
CA PHE A 158 4.79 5.13 10.44
C PHE A 158 4.61 5.36 11.95
N VAL A 159 3.76 6.32 12.35
CA VAL A 159 3.36 6.51 13.76
C VAL A 159 2.62 5.27 14.25
N ILE A 160 1.73 4.69 13.44
CA ILE A 160 1.02 3.45 13.76
C ILE A 160 2.00 2.30 14.02
N SER A 161 3.04 2.14 13.18
CA SER A 161 4.09 1.16 13.40
C SER A 161 4.78 1.33 14.76
N LYS A 162 5.10 2.59 15.11
CA LYS A 162 5.72 2.93 16.40
C LYS A 162 4.78 2.70 17.58
N ALA A 163 3.50 3.01 17.42
CA ALA A 163 2.48 2.77 18.45
C ALA A 163 2.34 1.28 18.78
N PHE A 164 2.25 0.42 17.77
CA PHE A 164 2.19 -1.02 17.96
C PHE A 164 3.42 -1.56 18.69
N ARG A 165 4.60 -1.08 18.34
CA ARG A 165 5.84 -1.44 19.06
C ARG A 165 5.87 -0.94 20.50
N ALA A 166 5.25 0.20 20.79
CA ALA A 166 5.07 0.73 22.14
C ALA A 166 3.95 0.00 22.93
N GLY A 167 3.30 -1.02 22.37
CA GLY A 167 2.29 -1.84 23.03
C GLY A 167 0.85 -1.35 22.87
N TYR A 168 0.59 -0.39 21.99
CA TYR A 168 -0.79 0.02 21.71
C TYR A 168 -1.58 -1.11 21.08
N THR A 169 -2.80 -1.30 21.56
CA THR A 169 -3.74 -2.26 20.99
C THR A 169 -4.39 -1.72 19.71
N ILE A 170 -4.97 -2.62 18.91
CA ILE A 170 -5.75 -2.24 17.73
C ILE A 170 -6.89 -1.30 18.10
N ASP A 171 -7.57 -1.56 19.23
CA ASP A 171 -8.68 -0.73 19.70
C ASP A 171 -8.22 0.68 20.06
N GLN A 172 -7.10 0.83 20.75
CA GLN A 172 -6.53 2.13 21.07
C GLN A 172 -6.15 2.92 19.81
N VAL A 173 -5.49 2.27 18.85
CA VAL A 173 -5.13 2.92 17.59
C VAL A 173 -6.36 3.27 16.78
N HIS A 174 -7.38 2.42 16.75
CA HIS A 174 -8.65 2.70 16.10
C HIS A 174 -9.35 3.92 16.71
N GLU A 175 -9.44 3.99 18.04
CA GLU A 175 -10.06 5.14 18.73
C GLU A 175 -9.37 6.48 18.41
N LEU A 176 -8.06 6.48 18.28
CA LEU A 176 -7.27 7.69 17.99
C LEU A 176 -7.29 8.07 16.50
N THR A 177 -7.29 7.10 15.61
CA THR A 177 -7.14 7.32 14.16
C THR A 177 -8.44 7.23 13.38
N LYS A 178 -9.44 6.54 13.91
CA LYS A 178 -10.68 6.10 13.23
C LYS A 178 -10.42 5.23 12.00
N ILE A 179 -9.22 4.67 11.85
CA ILE A 179 -8.92 3.68 10.81
C ILE A 179 -9.61 2.37 11.18
N ASP A 180 -10.25 1.73 10.20
CA ASP A 180 -10.94 0.46 10.40
C ASP A 180 -10.01 -0.61 10.96
N LYS A 181 -10.52 -1.39 11.93
CA LYS A 181 -9.77 -2.41 12.67
C LYS A 181 -9.21 -3.51 11.76
N TRP A 182 -9.88 -3.79 10.63
CA TRP A 182 -9.39 -4.76 9.67
C TRP A 182 -8.02 -4.34 9.09
N PHE A 183 -7.88 -3.07 8.68
CA PHE A 183 -6.59 -2.56 8.19
C PHE A 183 -5.53 -2.57 9.30
N LEU A 184 -5.91 -2.16 10.51
CA LEU A 184 -5.00 -2.16 11.66
C LEU A 184 -4.53 -3.57 12.01
N GLN A 185 -5.40 -4.58 11.93
CA GLN A 185 -5.02 -5.99 12.11
C GLN A 185 -4.00 -6.43 11.05
N LYS A 186 -4.19 -6.05 9.79
CA LYS A 186 -3.24 -6.36 8.72
C LYS A 186 -1.86 -5.72 8.95
N LEU A 187 -1.84 -4.49 9.45
CA LEU A 187 -0.60 -3.82 9.84
C LEU A 187 0.04 -4.49 11.07
N MET A 188 -0.76 -4.92 12.04
CA MET A 188 -0.28 -5.66 13.21
C MET A 188 0.38 -6.99 12.80
N ASN A 189 -0.17 -7.71 11.81
CA ASN A 189 0.43 -8.94 11.30
C ASN A 189 1.87 -8.72 10.79
N ILE A 190 2.10 -7.59 10.10
CA ILE A 190 3.45 -7.21 9.64
C ILE A 190 4.37 -6.97 10.84
N MET A 191 3.88 -6.23 11.86
CA MET A 191 4.68 -5.95 13.06
C MET A 191 5.02 -7.22 13.83
N GLN A 192 4.08 -8.14 14.01
CA GLN A 192 4.31 -9.44 14.66
C GLN A 192 5.39 -10.24 13.92
N THR A 193 5.32 -10.32 12.60
CA THR A 193 6.37 -11.00 11.81
C THR A 193 7.72 -10.30 11.93
N SER A 194 7.74 -8.97 12.00
CA SER A 194 8.98 -8.21 12.25
C SER A 194 9.57 -8.55 13.62
N GLU A 195 8.75 -8.66 14.67
CA GLU A 195 9.19 -9.04 16.02
C GLU A 195 9.68 -10.50 16.09
N GLU A 196 9.02 -11.42 15.37
CA GLU A 196 9.47 -12.82 15.27
C GLU A 196 10.85 -12.90 14.63
N LEU A 197 11.10 -12.16 13.53
CA LEU A 197 12.41 -12.07 12.89
C LEU A 197 13.45 -11.49 13.84
N HIS A 198 13.12 -10.42 14.54
CA HIS A 198 14.01 -9.76 15.49
C HIS A 198 14.37 -10.67 16.69
N SER A 199 13.36 -11.31 17.27
CA SER A 199 13.54 -12.26 18.36
C SER A 199 14.38 -13.45 17.94
N TRP A 200 14.19 -13.94 16.72
CA TRP A 200 15.04 -14.99 16.17
C TRP A 200 16.49 -14.52 16.01
N GLY A 201 16.71 -13.34 15.43
CA GLY A 201 18.04 -12.76 15.20
C GLY A 201 18.82 -12.51 16.48
N ASN A 202 18.18 -12.15 17.58
CA ASN A 202 18.82 -11.97 18.88
C ASN A 202 19.45 -13.27 19.43
N ASN A 203 18.94 -14.42 19.02
CA ASN A 203 19.40 -15.73 19.49
C ASN A 203 20.28 -16.47 18.45
N HIS A 204 20.30 -16.01 17.21
CA HIS A 204 20.96 -16.69 16.09
C HIS A 204 21.70 -15.65 15.24
N LYS A 205 22.91 -15.98 14.79
CA LYS A 205 23.76 -15.02 14.05
C LYS A 205 23.94 -15.34 12.57
N GLN A 206 23.49 -16.51 12.11
CA GLN A 206 23.71 -16.94 10.73
C GLN A 206 22.41 -16.99 9.95
N ILE A 207 22.33 -16.26 8.83
CA ILE A 207 21.16 -16.25 7.93
C ILE A 207 20.81 -17.67 7.44
N ALA A 208 21.81 -18.54 7.28
CA ALA A 208 21.61 -19.92 6.84
C ALA A 208 20.70 -20.75 7.77
N ASP A 209 20.63 -20.38 9.05
CA ASP A 209 19.81 -21.08 10.06
C ASP A 209 18.39 -20.50 10.17
N LEU A 210 18.08 -19.44 9.41
CA LEU A 210 16.75 -18.83 9.43
C LEU A 210 15.68 -19.83 8.97
N PRO A 211 14.68 -20.14 9.81
CA PRO A 211 13.66 -21.12 9.45
C PRO A 211 12.93 -20.75 8.16
N ASN A 212 12.84 -21.71 7.24
CA ASN A 212 12.17 -21.51 5.95
C ASN A 212 10.72 -21.05 6.09
N GLU A 213 10.01 -21.51 7.12
CA GLU A 213 8.63 -21.09 7.39
C GLU A 213 8.54 -19.62 7.78
N LEU A 214 9.44 -19.14 8.66
CA LEU A 214 9.48 -17.73 9.05
C LEU A 214 9.89 -16.85 7.87
N LEU A 215 10.87 -17.30 7.08
CA LEU A 215 11.27 -16.58 5.87
C LEU A 215 10.13 -16.54 4.84
N ARG A 216 9.43 -17.64 4.62
CA ARG A 216 8.26 -17.70 3.72
C ARG A 216 7.13 -16.77 4.22
N LYS A 217 6.81 -16.81 5.51
CA LYS A 217 5.82 -15.91 6.14
C LYS A 217 6.16 -14.45 5.87
N ALA A 218 7.41 -14.05 6.11
CA ALA A 218 7.88 -12.70 5.86
C ALA A 218 7.76 -12.33 4.37
N LYS A 219 8.13 -13.22 3.45
CA LYS A 219 8.04 -12.96 2.00
C LYS A 219 6.59 -12.83 1.53
N VAL A 220 5.67 -13.64 2.02
CA VAL A 220 4.22 -13.54 1.73
C VAL A 220 3.65 -12.21 2.22
N GLN A 221 4.14 -11.69 3.36
CA GLN A 221 3.76 -10.39 3.88
C GLN A 221 4.53 -9.22 3.26
N GLY A 222 5.31 -9.46 2.21
CA GLY A 222 5.95 -8.42 1.42
C GLY A 222 7.25 -7.86 1.98
N PHE A 223 7.90 -8.52 2.95
CA PHE A 223 9.23 -8.12 3.39
C PHE A 223 10.26 -8.27 2.26
N SER A 224 11.05 -7.23 2.02
CA SER A 224 12.21 -7.31 1.13
C SER A 224 13.34 -8.11 1.78
N ASP A 225 14.30 -8.58 0.97
CA ASP A 225 15.47 -9.27 1.50
C ASP A 225 16.29 -8.34 2.42
N PHE A 226 16.32 -7.02 2.12
CA PHE A 226 16.86 -5.98 3.00
C PHE A 226 16.15 -5.92 4.37
N GLN A 227 14.81 -5.91 4.37
CA GLN A 227 14.04 -5.84 5.62
C GLN A 227 14.28 -7.09 6.48
N VAL A 228 14.39 -8.26 5.86
CA VAL A 228 14.72 -9.51 6.58
C VAL A 228 16.09 -9.43 7.18
N ALA A 229 17.14 -9.11 6.39
CA ALA A 229 18.51 -8.98 6.88
C ALA A 229 18.63 -7.99 8.05
N ARG A 230 17.95 -6.84 7.92
CA ARG A 230 17.93 -5.82 8.98
C ARG A 230 17.17 -6.28 10.23
N ALA A 231 16.04 -6.96 10.07
CA ALA A 231 15.23 -7.41 11.20
C ALA A 231 15.91 -8.46 12.05
N ILE A 232 16.66 -9.38 11.42
CA ILE A 232 17.46 -10.39 12.14
C ILE A 232 18.78 -9.84 12.69
N GLY A 233 19.09 -8.54 12.49
CA GLY A 233 20.28 -7.91 13.04
C GLY A 233 21.59 -8.36 12.39
N TYR A 234 21.60 -8.52 11.06
CA TYR A 234 22.82 -8.89 10.34
C TYR A 234 23.94 -7.87 10.59
N GLU A 235 25.09 -8.34 11.06
CA GLU A 235 26.24 -7.53 11.52
C GLU A 235 27.33 -7.34 10.44
N GLY A 236 27.05 -7.58 9.18
CA GLY A 236 27.99 -7.37 8.08
C GLY A 236 27.61 -6.21 7.18
N ASP A 237 28.23 -6.15 6.02
CA ASP A 237 27.79 -5.27 4.97
C ASP A 237 26.34 -5.61 4.57
N MET A 238 25.48 -4.61 4.53
CA MET A 238 24.05 -4.83 4.27
C MET A 238 23.79 -5.40 2.87
N GLU A 239 24.64 -5.09 1.88
CA GLU A 239 24.54 -5.66 0.55
C GLU A 239 24.79 -7.17 0.57
N ASP A 240 25.78 -7.61 1.33
CA ASP A 240 26.05 -9.04 1.57
C ASP A 240 24.87 -9.70 2.29
N GLY A 241 24.33 -9.04 3.32
CA GLY A 241 23.15 -9.54 4.03
C GLY A 241 21.94 -9.77 3.10
N ILE A 242 21.66 -8.85 2.18
CA ILE A 242 20.63 -8.99 1.15
C ILE A 242 20.91 -10.19 0.25
N LEU A 243 22.15 -10.35 -0.19
CA LEU A 243 22.53 -11.46 -1.07
C LEU A 243 22.42 -12.81 -0.37
N TYR A 244 22.79 -12.90 0.91
CA TYR A 244 22.65 -14.12 1.71
C TYR A 244 21.17 -14.49 1.93
N VAL A 245 20.31 -13.54 2.29
CA VAL A 245 18.87 -13.79 2.39
C VAL A 245 18.30 -14.24 1.05
N ARG A 246 18.70 -13.59 -0.04
CA ARG A 246 18.29 -13.97 -1.40
C ARG A 246 18.73 -15.39 -1.78
N LYS A 247 19.95 -15.77 -1.46
CA LYS A 247 20.49 -17.11 -1.70
C LYS A 247 19.68 -18.13 -0.91
N HIS A 248 19.57 -17.94 0.40
CA HIS A 248 18.83 -18.84 1.29
C HIS A 248 17.38 -19.07 0.84
N ARG A 249 16.63 -18.00 0.53
CA ARG A 249 15.25 -18.16 0.07
C ARG A 249 15.13 -18.89 -1.27
N LYS A 250 16.09 -18.71 -2.20
CA LYS A 250 16.10 -19.43 -3.47
C LYS A 250 16.35 -20.92 -3.27
N GLU A 251 17.29 -21.28 -2.43
CA GLU A 251 17.59 -22.67 -2.08
C GLU A 251 16.39 -23.33 -1.39
N ALA A 252 15.62 -22.58 -0.60
CA ALA A 252 14.36 -23.01 0.02
C ALA A 252 13.16 -23.01 -0.93
N GLY A 253 13.32 -22.71 -2.23
CA GLY A 253 12.22 -22.61 -3.20
C GLY A 253 11.23 -21.48 -2.91
N ILE A 254 11.66 -20.42 -2.20
CA ILE A 254 10.85 -19.22 -1.92
C ILE A 254 11.13 -18.20 -3.01
N LEU A 255 10.36 -18.27 -4.09
CA LEU A 255 10.48 -17.42 -5.27
C LEU A 255 9.26 -16.48 -5.37
N PRO A 256 9.39 -15.32 -6.07
CA PRO A 256 8.24 -14.52 -6.46
C PRO A 256 7.26 -15.34 -7.31
N VAL A 257 5.98 -15.12 -7.10
CA VAL A 257 4.89 -15.78 -7.82
C VAL A 257 4.26 -14.78 -8.78
#